data_2c88af72649da44ccccce572b4fec88c
#
_entry.id   2c88af72649da44ccccce572b4fec88c
#
_cell.length_a   1.000
_cell.length_b   1.000
_cell.length_c   1.000
_cell.angle_alpha   90.00
_cell.angle_beta   90.00
_cell.angle_gamma   90.00
#
_symmetry.space_group_name_H-M   'P 1'
#
loop_
_entity.id
_entity.type
_entity.pdbx_description
1 polymer ?
#
loop_
_entity_poly.entity_id
_entity_poly.type
_entity_poly.pdbx_seq_one_letter_code
_entity_poly.pdbx_strand_id
1 'polypeptide(L)'
;EAAGRTAEDIVRVALVGNSCIHHLFLGLPIDTLVKAPYDPVVKGALKLPAAKFDVRIHPQGEILWLPNIGGFVGADTVGGILASRIYEKEKPTLLVDIGTNGEIVLGDRQGLMACSTAAGPAFEGAKITCGMRGTEGAIDKVWLENGKLSWHVIGEGEPKGICGSGLLDAT
;
A
#
# COMPACT_ATOMS: atom_id res chain seq x y z
N GLU A 1 -12.43 16.70 11.06
CA GLU A 1 -13.72 17.41 11.24
C GLU A 1 -14.89 16.43 11.35
N ALA A 2 -15.02 15.45 10.43
CA ALA A 2 -16.10 14.46 10.47
C ALA A 2 -16.17 13.63 11.77
N ALA A 3 -15.04 13.45 12.46
CA ALA A 3 -14.96 12.74 13.74
C ALA A 3 -15.14 13.63 14.97
N GLY A 4 -15.41 14.94 14.79
CA GLY A 4 -15.49 15.90 15.89
C GLY A 4 -14.17 16.10 16.64
N ARG A 5 -13.04 15.86 15.96
CA ARG A 5 -11.68 15.99 16.48
C ARG A 5 -10.88 16.99 15.67
N THR A 6 -9.88 17.58 16.31
CA THR A 6 -8.92 18.49 15.67
C THR A 6 -7.60 17.76 15.41
N ALA A 7 -6.72 18.35 14.62
CA ALA A 7 -5.38 17.81 14.42
C ALA A 7 -4.60 17.71 15.74
N GLU A 8 -4.84 18.60 16.68
CA GLU A 8 -4.17 18.61 18.00
C GLU A 8 -4.62 17.46 18.91
N ASP A 9 -5.74 16.82 18.63
CA ASP A 9 -6.18 15.61 19.34
C ASP A 9 -5.40 14.36 18.88
N ILE A 10 -4.64 14.44 17.78
CA ILE A 10 -3.87 13.33 17.24
C ILE A 10 -2.47 13.36 17.87
N VAL A 11 -2.21 12.43 18.76
CA VAL A 11 -0.91 12.32 19.46
C VAL A 11 0.05 11.34 18.81
N ARG A 12 -0.42 10.49 17.90
CA ARG A 12 0.42 9.52 17.19
C ARG A 12 -0.13 9.19 15.80
N VAL A 13 0.77 9.08 14.83
CA VAL A 13 0.50 8.59 13.48
C VAL A 13 1.37 7.36 13.25
N ALA A 14 0.75 6.22 12.93
CA ALA A 14 1.47 5.03 12.47
C ALA A 14 1.57 5.07 10.94
N LEU A 15 2.77 4.92 10.42
CA LEU A 15 3.04 4.92 8.99
C LEU A 15 3.59 3.58 8.53
N VAL A 16 3.13 3.14 7.39
CA VAL A 16 3.65 2.01 6.64
C VAL A 16 3.84 2.43 5.19
N GLY A 17 4.69 1.73 4.47
CA GLY A 17 4.94 1.95 3.06
C GLY A 17 6.11 1.09 2.62
N ASN A 18 6.31 0.99 1.32
CA ASN A 18 7.46 0.27 0.79
C ASN A 18 8.78 0.99 1.14
N SER A 19 9.91 0.30 0.94
CA SER A 19 11.22 0.82 1.33
C SER A 19 11.60 2.13 0.62
N CYS A 20 11.12 2.34 -0.60
CA CYS A 20 11.36 3.58 -1.35
C CYS A 20 10.60 4.76 -0.71
N ILE A 21 9.32 4.59 -0.41
CA ILE A 21 8.51 5.61 0.28
C ILE A 21 9.10 5.93 1.65
N HIS A 22 9.58 4.92 2.38
CA HIS A 22 10.26 5.11 3.66
C HIS A 22 11.48 6.04 3.53
N HIS A 23 12.34 5.77 2.53
CA HIS A 23 13.53 6.61 2.29
C HIS A 23 13.17 8.03 1.89
N LEU A 24 12.22 8.19 0.96
CA LEU A 24 11.76 9.50 0.51
C LEU A 24 11.16 10.33 1.64
N PHE A 25 10.33 9.71 2.50
CA PHE A 25 9.75 10.38 3.65
C PHE A 25 10.80 10.87 4.64
N LEU A 26 11.85 10.08 4.86
CA LEU A 26 12.93 10.40 5.80
C LEU A 26 14.02 11.28 5.19
N GLY A 27 13.95 11.60 3.89
CA GLY A 27 15.02 12.30 3.17
C GLY A 27 16.32 11.49 3.05
N LEU A 28 16.24 10.16 3.04
CA LEU A 28 17.38 9.26 2.92
C LEU A 28 17.72 8.99 1.46
N PRO A 29 19.01 8.71 1.14
CA PRO A 29 19.41 8.34 -0.22
C PRO A 29 18.77 7.03 -0.64
N ILE A 30 18.37 6.94 -1.92
CA ILE A 30 17.74 5.74 -2.50
C ILE A 30 18.72 4.84 -3.24
N ASP A 31 19.99 5.25 -3.34
CA ASP A 31 21.03 4.52 -4.11
C ASP A 31 21.20 3.08 -3.64
N THR A 32 21.06 2.84 -2.33
CA THR A 32 21.17 1.50 -1.74
C THR A 32 20.01 0.58 -2.12
N LEU A 33 18.87 1.14 -2.52
CA LEU A 33 17.70 0.37 -2.94
C LEU A 33 17.76 -0.06 -4.41
N VAL A 34 18.58 0.62 -5.23
CA VAL A 34 18.70 0.34 -6.67
C VAL A 34 19.98 -0.39 -7.04
N LYS A 35 20.87 -0.62 -6.07
CA LYS A 35 22.13 -1.36 -6.24
C LYS A 35 22.17 -2.55 -5.28
N ALA A 36 22.65 -3.71 -5.77
CA ALA A 36 22.85 -4.87 -4.92
C ALA A 36 23.74 -4.50 -3.70
N PRO A 37 23.42 -4.96 -2.49
CA PRO A 37 22.42 -5.98 -2.12
C PRO A 37 20.99 -5.46 -1.94
N TYR A 38 20.64 -4.25 -2.39
CA TYR A 38 19.30 -3.63 -2.32
C TYR A 38 18.83 -3.41 -0.87
N ASP A 39 19.75 -3.07 0.01
CA ASP A 39 19.48 -2.92 1.44
C ASP A 39 19.00 -1.50 1.78
N PRO A 40 17.89 -1.36 2.53
CA PRO A 40 17.49 -0.04 3.04
C PRO A 40 18.49 0.47 4.07
N VAL A 41 18.72 1.78 4.07
CA VAL A 41 19.62 2.45 5.03
C VAL A 41 19.15 2.23 6.47
N VAL A 42 17.82 2.19 6.65
CA VAL A 42 17.20 1.93 7.96
C VAL A 42 16.20 0.80 7.80
N LYS A 43 16.38 -0.27 8.57
CA LYS A 43 15.47 -1.42 8.64
C LYS A 43 14.55 -1.39 9.84
N GLY A 44 15.02 -0.91 10.98
CA GLY A 44 14.28 -0.93 12.25
C GLY A 44 13.07 0.01 12.28
N ALA A 45 12.17 -0.24 13.22
CA ALA A 45 11.09 0.69 13.52
C ALA A 45 11.63 2.03 14.01
N LEU A 46 10.97 3.10 13.62
CA LEU A 46 11.34 4.45 14.00
C LEU A 46 10.22 5.13 14.78
N LYS A 47 10.62 5.91 15.79
CA LYS A 47 9.77 6.81 16.55
C LYS A 47 10.31 8.22 16.39
N LEU A 48 9.57 9.08 15.73
CA LEU A 48 10.05 10.38 15.27
C LEU A 48 9.10 11.49 15.73
N PRO A 49 9.61 12.68 16.10
CA PRO A 49 8.74 13.84 16.36
C PRO A 49 8.04 14.27 15.06
N ALA A 50 6.72 14.36 15.08
CA ALA A 50 5.91 14.73 13.91
C ALA A 50 6.28 16.10 13.33
N ALA A 51 6.60 17.05 14.18
CA ALA A 51 6.99 18.40 13.81
C ALA A 51 8.23 18.47 12.90
N LYS A 52 9.12 17.47 12.93
CA LYS A 52 10.31 17.42 12.06
C LYS A 52 9.97 17.09 10.60
N PHE A 53 8.77 16.59 10.33
CA PHE A 53 8.33 16.11 9.02
C PHE A 53 7.13 16.92 8.49
N ASP A 54 6.89 18.11 9.02
CA ASP A 54 5.75 18.98 8.69
C ASP A 54 4.37 18.29 8.81
N VAL A 55 4.29 17.29 9.69
CA VAL A 55 3.03 16.60 10.00
C VAL A 55 2.34 17.35 11.12
N ARG A 56 1.26 18.03 10.78
CA ARG A 56 0.49 18.92 11.69
C ARG A 56 -0.47 18.12 12.53
N ILE A 57 -0.02 17.72 13.71
CA ILE A 57 -0.77 17.04 14.77
C ILE A 57 -0.44 17.71 16.10
N HIS A 58 -0.78 17.07 17.22
CA HIS A 58 -0.39 17.57 18.54
C HIS A 58 1.09 18.01 18.56
N PRO A 59 1.47 19.13 19.19
CA PRO A 59 2.85 19.64 19.16
C PRO A 59 3.91 18.63 19.65
N GLN A 60 3.55 17.73 20.57
CA GLN A 60 4.37 16.62 21.03
C GLN A 60 4.04 15.29 20.33
N GLY A 61 3.32 15.36 19.23
CA GLY A 61 2.89 14.19 18.48
C GLY A 61 4.04 13.44 17.83
N GLU A 62 3.87 12.14 17.69
CA GLU A 62 4.89 11.22 17.21
C GLU A 62 4.45 10.50 15.95
N ILE A 63 5.42 10.24 15.08
CA ILE A 63 5.29 9.31 13.97
C ILE A 63 5.94 8.00 14.40
N LEU A 64 5.19 6.91 14.31
CA LEU A 64 5.69 5.56 14.41
C LEU A 64 5.78 4.98 12.99
N TRP A 65 6.99 4.76 12.50
CA TRP A 65 7.22 4.07 11.24
C TRP A 65 7.55 2.61 11.53
N LEU A 66 6.81 1.68 10.91
CA LEU A 66 7.05 0.25 11.07
C LEU A 66 8.36 -0.17 10.36
N PRO A 67 9.00 -1.28 10.80
CA PRO A 67 10.26 -1.72 10.23
C PRO A 67 10.12 -2.22 8.80
N ASN A 68 11.18 -2.12 8.00
CA ASN A 68 11.31 -2.81 6.72
C ASN A 68 11.92 -4.20 6.93
N ILE A 69 11.45 -5.20 6.19
CA ILE A 69 12.04 -6.53 6.18
C ILE A 69 13.26 -6.55 5.26
N GLY A 70 13.17 -5.92 4.10
CA GLY A 70 14.25 -5.84 3.12
C GLY A 70 14.03 -4.74 2.10
N GLY A 71 14.87 -4.67 1.07
CA GLY A 71 14.79 -3.63 0.04
C GLY A 71 13.48 -3.67 -0.75
N PHE A 72 12.95 -4.85 -0.99
CA PHE A 72 11.71 -5.07 -1.75
C PHE A 72 10.53 -5.47 -0.87
N VAL A 73 10.73 -5.65 0.43
CA VAL A 73 9.69 -6.03 1.38
C VAL A 73 9.65 -4.99 2.48
N GLY A 74 8.74 -4.06 2.35
CA GLY A 74 8.68 -2.86 3.18
C GLY A 74 7.84 -2.98 4.44
N ALA A 75 7.62 -1.84 5.07
CA ALA A 75 6.80 -1.70 6.27
C ALA A 75 5.30 -1.91 6.00
N ASP A 76 4.83 -1.76 4.76
CA ASP A 76 3.50 -2.11 4.29
C ASP A 76 3.22 -3.61 4.48
N THR A 77 4.16 -4.47 4.05
CA THR A 77 4.08 -5.92 4.31
C THR A 77 4.05 -6.23 5.81
N VAL A 78 4.84 -5.54 6.62
CA VAL A 78 4.79 -5.68 8.09
C VAL A 78 3.43 -5.26 8.64
N GLY A 79 2.85 -4.18 8.11
CA GLY A 79 1.49 -3.75 8.42
C GLY A 79 0.45 -4.83 8.09
N GLY A 80 0.56 -5.45 6.93
CA GLY A 80 -0.28 -6.58 6.51
C GLY A 80 -0.14 -7.81 7.43
N ILE A 81 1.08 -8.14 7.83
CA ILE A 81 1.37 -9.21 8.81
C ILE A 81 0.67 -8.91 10.14
N LEU A 82 0.78 -7.69 10.65
CA LEU A 82 0.15 -7.29 11.91
C LEU A 82 -1.38 -7.30 11.82
N ALA A 83 -1.93 -6.77 10.74
CA ALA A 83 -3.38 -6.70 10.53
C ALA A 83 -4.02 -8.08 10.37
N SER A 84 -3.39 -8.97 9.62
CA SER A 84 -3.86 -10.34 9.38
C SER A 84 -3.62 -11.28 10.57
N ARG A 85 -2.72 -10.90 11.49
CA ARG A 85 -2.27 -11.73 12.62
C ARG A 85 -1.79 -13.12 12.19
N ILE A 86 -1.15 -13.21 11.03
CA ILE A 86 -0.66 -14.47 10.46
C ILE A 86 0.33 -15.18 11.42
N TYR A 87 1.10 -14.41 12.18
CA TYR A 87 2.04 -14.90 13.20
C TYR A 87 1.39 -15.59 14.41
N GLU A 88 0.08 -15.54 14.53
CA GLU A 88 -0.68 -16.22 15.60
C GLU A 88 -1.39 -17.48 15.10
N LYS A 89 -1.39 -17.72 13.79
CA LYS A 89 -2.08 -18.86 13.20
C LYS A 89 -1.36 -20.17 13.56
N GLU A 90 -2.15 -21.22 13.81
CA GLU A 90 -1.60 -22.56 14.08
C GLU A 90 -1.21 -23.32 12.81
N LYS A 91 -1.85 -22.95 11.71
CA LYS A 91 -1.62 -23.59 10.39
C LYS A 91 -0.95 -22.61 9.45
N PRO A 92 -0.07 -23.10 8.56
CA PRO A 92 0.51 -22.27 7.53
C PRO A 92 -0.57 -21.48 6.77
N THR A 93 -0.39 -20.18 6.74
CA THR A 93 -1.32 -19.22 6.14
C THR A 93 -0.55 -18.37 5.14
N LEU A 94 -1.18 -18.05 4.03
CA LEU A 94 -0.64 -17.21 2.98
C LEU A 94 -1.28 -15.83 3.05
N LEU A 95 -0.44 -14.79 3.07
CA LEU A 95 -0.82 -13.41 2.84
C LEU A 95 -0.25 -12.99 1.49
N VAL A 96 -1.07 -12.42 0.62
CA VAL A 96 -0.66 -11.90 -0.67
C VAL A 96 -1.12 -10.45 -0.77
N ASP A 97 -0.17 -9.56 -0.99
CA ASP A 97 -0.42 -8.16 -1.32
C ASP A 97 -0.23 -7.97 -2.82
N ILE A 98 -1.31 -7.60 -3.51
CA ILE A 98 -1.32 -7.51 -4.97
C ILE A 98 -1.22 -6.05 -5.38
N GLY A 99 -0.04 -5.65 -5.85
CA GLY A 99 0.25 -4.33 -6.39
C GLY A 99 1.05 -4.42 -7.68
N THR A 100 1.78 -3.38 -8.00
CA THR A 100 2.76 -3.37 -9.11
C THR A 100 3.82 -4.44 -8.93
N ASN A 101 4.24 -4.66 -7.68
CA ASN A 101 4.91 -5.89 -7.24
C ASN A 101 3.92 -6.70 -6.40
N GLY A 102 4.18 -7.98 -6.26
CA GLY A 102 3.42 -8.84 -5.36
C GLY A 102 4.26 -9.20 -4.14
N GLU A 103 3.84 -8.82 -2.94
CA GLU A 103 4.45 -9.28 -1.71
C GLU A 103 3.71 -10.50 -1.19
N ILE A 104 4.47 -11.55 -0.91
CA ILE A 104 3.93 -12.83 -0.45
C ILE A 104 4.55 -13.14 0.90
N VAL A 105 3.71 -13.43 1.88
CA VAL A 105 4.13 -13.92 3.20
C VAL A 105 3.48 -15.27 3.46
N LEU A 106 4.29 -16.25 3.78
CA LEU A 106 3.84 -17.60 4.14
C LEU A 106 4.36 -17.96 5.52
N GLY A 107 3.52 -18.51 6.35
CA GLY A 107 3.95 -19.08 7.64
C GLY A 107 2.83 -19.14 8.68
N ASP A 108 3.23 -19.32 9.91
CA ASP A 108 2.38 -19.49 11.08
C ASP A 108 3.12 -18.97 12.33
N ARG A 109 2.62 -19.35 13.53
CA ARG A 109 3.26 -18.96 14.81
C ARG A 109 4.69 -19.49 15.02
N GLN A 110 5.16 -20.42 14.21
CA GLN A 110 6.52 -20.96 14.30
C GLN A 110 7.52 -20.13 13.51
N GLY A 111 7.06 -19.42 12.49
CA GLY A 111 7.88 -18.52 11.69
C GLY A 111 7.19 -18.05 10.42
N LEU A 112 7.72 -16.97 9.87
CA LEU A 112 7.24 -16.35 8.65
C LEU A 112 8.36 -16.25 7.63
N MET A 113 8.04 -16.45 6.37
CA MET A 113 8.89 -16.15 5.23
C MET A 113 8.20 -15.16 4.34
N ALA A 114 8.94 -14.18 3.82
CA ALA A 114 8.41 -13.16 2.93
C ALA A 114 9.28 -13.00 1.69
N CYS A 115 8.66 -12.74 0.57
CA CYS A 115 9.34 -12.36 -0.67
C CYS A 115 8.52 -11.34 -1.44
N SER A 116 9.17 -10.64 -2.37
CA SER A 116 8.53 -9.78 -3.34
C SER A 116 8.78 -10.31 -4.75
N THR A 117 7.80 -10.19 -5.62
CA THR A 117 7.90 -10.58 -7.03
C THR A 117 7.33 -9.48 -7.91
N ALA A 118 7.93 -9.29 -9.09
CA ALA A 118 7.40 -8.36 -10.07
C ALA A 118 6.11 -8.94 -10.67
N ALA A 119 4.98 -8.28 -10.41
CA ALA A 119 3.67 -8.65 -10.97
C ALA A 119 3.33 -7.84 -12.23
N GLY A 120 3.81 -6.61 -12.30
CA GLY A 120 3.54 -5.66 -13.38
C GLY A 120 2.28 -4.82 -13.13
N PRO A 121 2.16 -3.68 -13.82
CA PRO A 121 1.12 -2.69 -13.57
C PRO A 121 -0.22 -3.04 -14.27
N ALA A 122 -0.75 -4.25 -14.08
CA ALA A 122 -2.00 -4.68 -14.70
C ALA A 122 -3.19 -3.91 -14.14
N PHE A 123 -3.27 -3.78 -12.82
CA PHE A 123 -4.36 -3.08 -12.14
C PHE A 123 -4.29 -1.55 -12.24
N GLU A 124 -3.15 -1.02 -12.61
CA GLU A 124 -3.00 0.42 -12.93
C GLU A 124 -3.41 0.75 -14.37
N GLY A 125 -3.86 -0.24 -15.13
CA GLY A 125 -4.32 -0.10 -16.51
C GLY A 125 -3.21 0.13 -17.54
N ALA A 126 -1.94 0.05 -17.15
CA ALA A 126 -0.81 0.46 -17.98
C ALA A 126 -0.56 -0.43 -19.21
N LYS A 127 -1.05 -1.67 -19.20
CA LYS A 127 -0.86 -2.64 -20.31
C LYS A 127 -2.17 -3.09 -20.98
N ILE A 128 -3.26 -2.43 -20.67
CA ILE A 128 -4.58 -2.71 -21.23
C ILE A 128 -4.90 -1.61 -22.24
N THR A 129 -5.35 -1.97 -23.45
CA THR A 129 -5.60 -1.02 -24.54
C THR A 129 -6.54 0.13 -24.16
N CYS A 130 -7.58 -0.16 -23.35
CA CYS A 130 -8.51 0.82 -22.79
C CYS A 130 -8.24 1.11 -21.30
N GLY A 131 -7.08 0.71 -20.79
CA GLY A 131 -6.73 0.90 -19.39
C GLY A 131 -6.35 2.33 -19.07
N MET A 132 -6.75 2.80 -17.88
CA MET A 132 -6.37 4.11 -17.35
C MET A 132 -6.32 4.10 -15.83
N ARG A 133 -5.73 5.12 -15.25
CA ARG A 133 -5.74 5.32 -13.80
C ARG A 133 -7.16 5.64 -13.32
N GLY A 134 -7.45 5.36 -12.04
CA GLY A 134 -8.72 5.70 -11.39
C GLY A 134 -8.89 7.21 -11.21
N THR A 135 -9.12 7.91 -12.31
CA THR A 135 -9.34 9.35 -12.39
C THR A 135 -10.64 9.62 -13.14
N GLU A 136 -11.02 10.88 -13.28
CA GLU A 136 -12.24 11.28 -14.00
C GLU A 136 -12.31 10.69 -15.40
N GLY A 137 -13.43 10.03 -15.69
CA GLY A 137 -13.69 9.28 -16.93
C GLY A 137 -13.29 7.80 -16.87
N ALA A 138 -12.75 7.30 -15.78
CA ALA A 138 -12.44 5.88 -15.63
C ALA A 138 -13.68 5.08 -15.18
N ILE A 139 -13.93 3.94 -15.81
CA ILE A 139 -14.86 2.94 -15.31
C ILE A 139 -14.20 2.27 -14.09
N ASP A 140 -14.80 2.43 -12.91
CA ASP A 140 -14.28 1.90 -11.64
C ASP A 140 -15.15 0.79 -11.05
N LYS A 141 -16.36 0.59 -11.56
CA LYS A 141 -17.25 -0.51 -11.20
C LYS A 141 -17.96 -1.06 -12.41
N VAL A 142 -18.14 -2.37 -12.44
CA VAL A 142 -18.90 -3.07 -13.50
C VAL A 142 -19.79 -4.12 -12.83
N TRP A 143 -21.06 -4.24 -13.30
CA TRP A 143 -21.99 -5.26 -12.81
C TRP A 143 -22.98 -5.67 -13.89
N LEU A 144 -23.63 -6.80 -13.66
CA LEU A 144 -24.74 -7.25 -14.50
C LEU A 144 -26.08 -6.82 -13.88
N GLU A 145 -26.88 -6.11 -14.65
CA GLU A 145 -28.24 -5.74 -14.29
C GLU A 145 -29.23 -6.22 -15.36
N ASN A 146 -30.14 -7.10 -14.96
CA ASN A 146 -31.12 -7.73 -15.88
C ASN A 146 -30.48 -8.35 -17.14
N GLY A 147 -29.29 -8.96 -16.99
CA GLY A 147 -28.54 -9.60 -18.08
C GLY A 147 -27.83 -8.60 -19.02
N LYS A 148 -27.83 -7.32 -18.69
CA LYS A 148 -27.06 -6.29 -19.39
C LYS A 148 -25.91 -5.80 -18.54
N LEU A 149 -24.80 -5.50 -19.19
CA LEU A 149 -23.65 -4.91 -18.56
C LEU A 149 -23.95 -3.46 -18.19
N SER A 150 -23.72 -3.12 -16.93
CA SER A 150 -23.81 -1.76 -16.40
C SER A 150 -22.48 -1.39 -15.75
N TRP A 151 -22.16 -0.10 -15.71
CA TRP A 151 -20.91 0.39 -15.14
C TRP A 151 -21.09 1.75 -14.48
N HIS A 152 -20.16 2.07 -13.60
CA HIS A 152 -20.00 3.41 -13.01
C HIS A 152 -18.74 4.06 -13.57
N VAL A 153 -18.79 5.37 -13.76
CA VAL A 153 -17.66 6.19 -14.22
C VAL A 153 -17.31 7.18 -13.11
N ILE A 154 -16.03 7.30 -12.80
CA ILE A 154 -15.55 8.32 -11.85
C ILE A 154 -15.78 9.71 -12.44
N GLY A 155 -16.48 10.58 -11.69
CA GLY A 155 -16.83 11.92 -12.14
C GLY A 155 -18.07 11.95 -13.03
N GLU A 156 -18.26 13.09 -13.72
CA GLU A 156 -19.38 13.29 -14.66
C GLU A 156 -18.87 13.18 -16.09
N GLY A 157 -19.51 12.36 -16.94
CA GLY A 157 -19.20 12.29 -18.36
C GLY A 157 -19.12 10.88 -18.95
N GLU A 158 -18.69 10.81 -20.20
CA GLU A 158 -18.54 9.56 -20.94
C GLU A 158 -17.30 8.78 -20.48
N PRO A 159 -17.35 7.43 -20.50
CA PRO A 159 -16.21 6.61 -20.15
C PRO A 159 -15.06 6.79 -21.14
N LYS A 160 -13.85 7.01 -20.62
CA LYS A 160 -12.61 7.14 -21.40
C LYS A 160 -11.77 5.87 -21.37
N GLY A 161 -11.98 5.03 -20.35
CA GLY A 161 -11.25 3.79 -20.16
C GLY A 161 -11.67 3.08 -18.88
N ILE A 162 -10.98 2.00 -18.52
CA ILE A 162 -11.25 1.19 -17.34
C ILE A 162 -10.04 1.25 -16.39
N CYS A 163 -10.27 1.45 -15.10
CA CYS A 163 -9.21 1.35 -14.08
C CYS A 163 -9.17 -0.04 -13.44
N GLY A 164 -8.22 -0.25 -12.54
CA GLY A 164 -8.00 -1.55 -11.92
C GLY A 164 -9.21 -2.13 -11.20
N SER A 165 -9.97 -1.30 -10.45
CA SER A 165 -11.19 -1.77 -9.78
C SER A 165 -12.27 -2.19 -10.76
N GLY A 166 -12.50 -1.39 -11.80
CA GLY A 166 -13.45 -1.75 -12.86
C GLY A 166 -13.04 -3.03 -13.61
N LEU A 167 -11.74 -3.25 -13.81
CA LEU A 167 -11.23 -4.48 -14.42
C LEU A 167 -11.50 -5.71 -13.54
N LEU A 168 -11.29 -5.58 -12.22
CA LEU A 168 -11.59 -6.66 -11.27
C LEU A 168 -13.09 -7.02 -11.26
N ASP A 169 -13.95 -6.01 -11.30
CA ASP A 169 -15.40 -6.24 -11.35
C ASP A 169 -15.87 -6.88 -12.67
N ALA A 170 -15.10 -6.68 -13.75
CA ALA A 170 -15.44 -7.20 -15.10
C ALA A 170 -14.95 -8.64 -15.32
N THR A 171 -14.18 -9.24 -14.40
CA THR A 171 -13.64 -10.60 -14.52
C THR A 171 -14.37 -11.60 -13.63
#